data_973e588b34d489c28cf4ee924193c248
#
_entry.id   973e588b34d489c28cf4ee924193c248
#
_cell.length_a   1.000
_cell.length_b   1.000
_cell.length_c   1.000
_cell.angle_alpha   90.00
_cell.angle_beta   90.00
_cell.angle_gamma   90.00
#
_symmetry.space_group_name_H-M   'P 1'
#
loop_
_entity.id
_entity.type
_entity.pdbx_description
1 polymer ?
#
loop_
_entity_poly.entity_id
_entity_poly.type
_entity_poly.pdbx_seq_one_letter_code
_entity_poly.pdbx_strand_id
1 'polypeptide(L)'
;VDSDGGELSGLSGFVVFRAEGLQGGFVAIDTLAGHAQELVDEGLKSLTAYAYRVMAFDDAGNESPLTAQQQTQTRGLQVPPNVSASGQIGQIVLSWGGIDNLDLLGYHVFRSTRADDEFEQLPSVEGSDFTTGQTAYIDSNLTGGQVFFYKIQAVGKNSLLSEMSGSAGAEALADELA
;
A
#
# COMPACT_ATOMS: atom_id res chain seq x y z
N VAL A 1 28.12 -15.37 18.94
CA VAL A 1 28.79 -14.73 20.10
C VAL A 1 28.01 -13.47 20.40
N ASP A 2 27.97 -13.06 21.65
CA ASP A 2 27.43 -11.80 22.11
C ASP A 2 28.29 -10.59 21.67
N SER A 3 27.85 -9.37 21.99
CA SER A 3 28.58 -8.13 21.68
C SER A 3 29.97 -8.04 22.31
N ASP A 4 30.23 -8.82 23.37
CA ASP A 4 31.48 -8.86 24.13
C ASP A 4 32.34 -10.06 23.77
N GLY A 5 31.94 -10.91 22.81
CA GLY A 5 32.67 -12.08 22.31
C GLY A 5 32.37 -13.38 23.05
N GLY A 6 31.41 -13.41 23.98
CA GLY A 6 30.92 -14.61 24.66
C GLY A 6 30.07 -15.50 23.75
N GLU A 7 29.93 -16.78 24.11
CA GLU A 7 28.99 -17.68 23.43
C GLU A 7 27.57 -17.44 23.97
N LEU A 8 26.58 -17.35 23.05
CA LEU A 8 25.18 -17.33 23.43
C LEU A 8 24.80 -18.69 24.05
N SER A 9 24.35 -18.71 25.28
CA SER A 9 24.15 -19.93 26.09
C SER A 9 22.76 -20.54 25.95
N GLY A 10 22.13 -20.40 24.83
CA GLY A 10 20.77 -20.88 24.54
C GLY A 10 20.01 -19.82 23.76
N LEU A 11 19.85 -20.08 22.49
CA LEU A 11 19.20 -19.11 21.59
C LEU A 11 17.71 -19.00 21.94
N SER A 12 17.28 -17.87 22.50
CA SER A 12 15.89 -17.56 22.79
C SER A 12 15.15 -16.99 21.58
N GLY A 13 15.81 -16.11 20.80
CA GLY A 13 15.14 -15.49 19.70
C GLY A 13 16.00 -14.56 18.85
N PHE A 14 15.31 -13.88 17.95
CA PHE A 14 15.88 -12.90 17.05
C PHE A 14 15.04 -11.61 17.10
N VAL A 15 15.69 -10.47 17.08
CA VAL A 15 15.04 -9.18 16.79
C VAL A 15 15.38 -8.78 15.37
N VAL A 16 14.33 -8.50 14.58
CA VAL A 16 14.47 -8.05 13.20
C VAL A 16 14.31 -6.53 13.15
N PHE A 17 15.25 -5.87 12.52
CA PHE A 17 15.28 -4.42 12.33
C PHE A 17 15.10 -4.10 10.86
N ARG A 18 14.29 -3.08 10.57
CA ARG A 18 14.05 -2.55 9.23
C ARG A 18 14.38 -1.07 9.16
N ALA A 19 14.91 -0.65 8.02
CA ALA A 19 15.00 0.74 7.61
C ALA A 19 14.31 0.93 6.24
N GLU A 20 13.57 2.00 6.07
CA GLU A 20 13.09 2.44 4.77
C GLU A 20 14.21 3.21 4.07
N GLY A 21 14.55 2.82 2.84
CA GLY A 21 15.73 3.31 2.13
C GLY A 21 17.02 2.63 2.58
N LEU A 22 18.13 3.00 1.93
CA LEU A 22 19.44 2.35 2.13
C LEU A 22 20.27 3.00 3.24
N GLN A 23 19.90 4.18 3.70
CA GLN A 23 20.64 5.02 4.65
C GLN A 23 19.81 5.37 5.90
N GLY A 24 18.61 4.75 6.05
CA GLY A 24 17.67 5.09 7.10
C GLY A 24 18.04 4.58 8.48
N GLY A 25 17.40 5.15 9.51
CA GLY A 25 17.46 4.63 10.87
C GLY A 25 16.76 3.27 10.95
N PHE A 26 17.43 2.26 11.51
CA PHE A 26 16.85 0.95 11.75
C PHE A 26 15.91 1.01 12.95
N VAL A 27 14.71 0.48 12.79
CA VAL A 27 13.74 0.29 13.88
C VAL A 27 13.43 -1.20 14.01
N ALA A 28 13.27 -1.68 15.24
CA ALA A 28 12.82 -3.04 15.48
C ALA A 28 11.38 -3.18 15.00
N ILE A 29 11.13 -4.19 14.17
CA ILE A 29 9.81 -4.46 13.60
C ILE A 29 9.17 -5.72 14.16
N ASP A 30 9.99 -6.70 14.59
CA ASP A 30 9.48 -7.94 15.16
C ASP A 30 10.52 -8.64 16.03
N THR A 31 10.03 -9.52 16.90
CA THR A 31 10.84 -10.43 17.72
C THR A 31 10.38 -11.86 17.50
N LEU A 32 11.26 -12.70 17.00
CA LEU A 32 11.00 -14.07 16.59
C LEU A 32 11.58 -15.06 17.59
N ALA A 33 10.95 -16.23 17.72
CA ALA A 33 11.48 -17.34 18.50
C ALA A 33 12.78 -17.90 17.90
N GLY A 34 13.66 -18.50 18.73
CA GLY A 34 14.97 -18.98 18.30
C GLY A 34 14.99 -20.06 17.22
N HIS A 35 13.83 -20.69 16.93
CA HIS A 35 13.68 -21.66 15.85
C HIS A 35 13.11 -21.06 14.55
N ALA A 36 12.77 -19.76 14.53
CA ALA A 36 12.22 -19.11 13.36
C ALA A 36 13.30 -18.99 12.26
N GLN A 37 12.91 -19.27 11.03
CA GLN A 37 13.81 -19.21 9.86
C GLN A 37 13.37 -18.17 8.83
N GLU A 38 12.17 -17.61 8.99
CA GLU A 38 11.60 -16.63 8.08
C GLU A 38 10.73 -15.61 8.82
N LEU A 39 10.60 -14.44 8.24
CA LEU A 39 9.66 -13.40 8.59
C LEU A 39 9.03 -12.87 7.31
N VAL A 40 7.70 -12.75 7.29
CA VAL A 40 6.97 -12.03 6.25
C VAL A 40 6.69 -10.63 6.76
N ASP A 41 7.27 -9.63 6.11
CA ASP A 41 7.08 -8.22 6.43
C ASP A 41 6.02 -7.64 5.50
N GLU A 42 4.87 -7.27 6.05
CA GLU A 42 3.68 -6.84 5.31
C GLU A 42 3.44 -5.32 5.43
N GLY A 43 2.51 -4.79 4.60
CA GLY A 43 2.15 -3.37 4.61
C GLY A 43 3.26 -2.44 4.12
N LEU A 44 4.20 -2.97 3.33
CA LEU A 44 5.31 -2.22 2.79
C LEU A 44 4.85 -1.34 1.61
N LYS A 45 5.47 -0.16 1.48
CA LYS A 45 5.26 0.71 0.33
C LYS A 45 5.76 0.04 -0.95
N SER A 46 5.03 0.25 -2.02
CA SER A 46 5.37 -0.20 -3.36
C SER A 46 6.67 0.44 -3.86
N LEU A 47 7.46 -0.27 -4.69
CA LEU A 47 8.71 0.22 -5.31
C LEU A 47 9.72 0.85 -4.33
N THR A 48 9.65 0.48 -3.06
CA THR A 48 10.44 1.07 -2.00
C THR A 48 11.58 0.13 -1.61
N ALA A 49 12.78 0.68 -1.51
CA ALA A 49 13.93 -0.05 -1.00
C ALA A 49 13.84 -0.17 0.52
N TYR A 50 14.08 -1.36 1.03
CA TYR A 50 14.17 -1.65 2.46
C TYR A 50 15.48 -2.33 2.77
N ALA A 51 15.99 -2.06 3.95
CA ALA A 51 17.18 -2.69 4.49
C ALA A 51 16.83 -3.40 5.80
N TYR A 52 17.41 -4.58 6.01
CA TYR A 52 17.14 -5.41 7.17
C TYR A 52 18.44 -5.79 7.88
N ARG A 53 18.37 -5.89 9.19
CA ARG A 53 19.39 -6.47 10.06
C ARG A 53 18.71 -7.35 11.10
N VAL A 54 19.43 -8.33 11.58
CA VAL A 54 18.95 -9.24 12.61
C VAL A 54 19.95 -9.27 13.76
N MET A 55 19.45 -9.39 14.98
CA MET A 55 20.20 -9.58 16.20
C MET A 55 19.63 -10.81 16.90
N ALA A 56 20.47 -11.69 17.37
CA ALA A 56 20.08 -12.83 18.20
C ALA A 56 20.20 -12.46 19.68
N PHE A 57 19.38 -13.08 20.53
CA PHE A 57 19.48 -12.96 21.99
C PHE A 57 19.27 -14.33 22.65
N ASP A 58 19.86 -14.49 23.82
CA ASP A 58 19.79 -15.71 24.62
C ASP A 58 18.86 -15.56 25.84
N ASP A 59 18.71 -16.66 26.61
CA ASP A 59 17.89 -16.70 27.82
C ASP A 59 18.43 -15.83 28.96
N ALA A 60 19.71 -15.47 28.92
CA ALA A 60 20.35 -14.59 29.89
C ALA A 60 20.23 -13.11 29.52
N GLY A 61 19.68 -12.81 28.34
CA GLY A 61 19.53 -11.45 27.80
C GLY A 61 20.79 -10.92 27.13
N ASN A 62 21.77 -11.81 26.79
CA ASN A 62 22.90 -11.40 25.97
C ASN A 62 22.49 -11.27 24.52
N GLU A 63 23.01 -10.25 23.83
CA GLU A 63 22.68 -9.90 22.46
C GLU A 63 23.89 -10.07 21.55
N SER A 64 23.67 -10.60 20.36
CA SER A 64 24.68 -10.66 19.33
C SER A 64 24.88 -9.28 18.66
N PRO A 65 26.01 -9.03 18.01
CA PRO A 65 26.12 -7.94 17.08
C PRO A 65 25.04 -8.03 15.99
N LEU A 66 24.59 -6.89 15.48
CA LEU A 66 23.71 -6.85 14.31
C LEU A 66 24.38 -7.48 13.10
N THR A 67 23.62 -8.25 12.31
CA THR A 67 24.11 -8.77 11.03
C THR A 67 24.54 -7.66 10.09
N ALA A 68 25.31 -8.02 9.06
CA ALA A 68 25.48 -7.15 7.91
C ALA A 68 24.11 -6.81 7.32
N GLN A 69 23.97 -5.59 6.81
CA GLN A 69 22.75 -5.12 6.19
C GLN A 69 22.43 -5.93 4.93
N GLN A 70 21.19 -6.43 4.87
CA GLN A 70 20.61 -7.01 3.65
C GLN A 70 19.63 -6.00 3.06
N GLN A 71 19.62 -5.89 1.74
CA GLN A 71 18.77 -4.91 1.03
C GLN A 71 17.86 -5.63 0.05
N THR A 72 16.65 -5.16 -0.04
CA THR A 72 15.67 -5.60 -1.04
C THR A 72 14.81 -4.41 -1.45
N GLN A 73 14.11 -4.57 -2.56
CA GLN A 73 13.12 -3.60 -3.00
C GLN A 73 11.79 -4.32 -3.17
N THR A 74 10.73 -3.73 -2.65
CA THR A 74 9.39 -4.26 -2.87
C THR A 74 9.04 -4.20 -4.34
N ARG A 75 8.34 -5.24 -4.83
CA ARG A 75 7.72 -5.18 -6.15
C ARG A 75 6.66 -4.10 -6.14
N GLY A 76 6.62 -3.30 -7.21
CA GLY A 76 5.71 -2.18 -7.29
C GLY A 76 4.46 -2.53 -8.04
N LEU A 77 3.32 -2.04 -7.55
CA LEU A 77 2.19 -1.76 -8.41
C LEU A 77 2.39 -0.40 -9.04
N GLN A 78 2.25 -0.35 -10.34
CA GLN A 78 2.26 0.92 -11.07
C GLN A 78 1.06 1.75 -10.65
N VAL A 79 1.21 3.06 -10.69
CA VAL A 79 0.08 3.98 -10.53
C VAL A 79 -0.87 3.79 -11.72
N PRO A 80 -2.19 3.65 -11.49
CA PRO A 80 -3.15 3.53 -12.58
C PRO A 80 -3.03 4.68 -13.57
N PRO A 81 -2.70 4.42 -14.85
CA PRO A 81 -2.53 5.48 -15.84
C PRO A 81 -3.86 5.92 -16.44
N ASN A 82 -3.87 7.08 -17.09
CA ASN A 82 -4.97 7.58 -17.92
C ASN A 82 -6.32 7.64 -17.18
N VAL A 83 -6.31 8.06 -15.92
CA VAL A 83 -7.54 8.24 -15.15
C VAL A 83 -8.35 9.38 -15.77
N SER A 84 -9.61 9.10 -16.07
CA SER A 84 -10.55 10.07 -16.61
C SER A 84 -11.91 9.98 -15.91
N ALA A 85 -12.61 11.11 -15.87
CA ALA A 85 -13.96 11.23 -15.32
C ALA A 85 -14.87 11.91 -16.35
N SER A 86 -16.09 11.42 -16.52
CA SER A 86 -17.07 11.98 -17.43
C SER A 86 -18.43 12.07 -16.75
N GLY A 87 -19.01 13.27 -16.70
CA GLY A 87 -20.32 13.52 -16.11
C GLY A 87 -21.45 13.05 -16.98
N GLN A 88 -22.46 12.47 -16.32
CA GLN A 88 -23.76 12.12 -16.88
C GLN A 88 -24.85 12.57 -15.91
N ILE A 89 -26.13 12.46 -16.28
CA ILE A 89 -27.24 12.84 -15.42
C ILE A 89 -27.22 12.01 -14.13
N GLY A 90 -27.01 12.67 -13.00
CA GLY A 90 -26.98 12.08 -11.68
C GLY A 90 -25.84 11.10 -11.41
N GLN A 91 -24.81 11.02 -12.27
CA GLN A 91 -23.68 10.12 -12.10
C GLN A 91 -22.40 10.62 -12.79
N ILE A 92 -21.27 10.05 -12.39
CA ILE A 92 -19.98 10.25 -13.03
C ILE A 92 -19.39 8.87 -13.37
N VAL A 93 -18.96 8.71 -14.62
CA VAL A 93 -18.29 7.50 -15.10
C VAL A 93 -16.79 7.74 -15.08
N LEU A 94 -16.07 6.85 -14.38
CA LEU A 94 -14.61 6.83 -14.30
C LEU A 94 -14.05 5.73 -15.20
N SER A 95 -12.90 5.99 -15.79
CA SER A 95 -12.08 4.94 -16.43
C SER A 95 -10.60 5.21 -16.22
N TRP A 96 -9.81 4.14 -16.28
CA TRP A 96 -8.34 4.20 -16.16
C TRP A 96 -7.69 3.08 -16.95
N GLY A 97 -6.38 3.18 -17.16
CA GLY A 97 -5.61 2.12 -17.81
C GLY A 97 -5.36 0.95 -16.87
N GLY A 98 -5.46 -0.26 -17.39
CA GLY A 98 -5.10 -1.48 -16.66
C GLY A 98 -3.60 -1.54 -16.35
N ILE A 99 -3.26 -2.27 -15.28
CA ILE A 99 -1.89 -2.58 -14.90
C ILE A 99 -1.66 -4.07 -15.14
N ASP A 100 -0.64 -4.40 -15.94
CA ASP A 100 -0.22 -5.78 -16.13
C ASP A 100 0.75 -6.17 -15.00
N ASN A 101 0.20 -6.72 -13.92
CA ASN A 101 0.96 -7.16 -12.76
C ASN A 101 0.29 -8.38 -12.13
N LEU A 102 1.05 -9.47 -11.97
CA LEU A 102 0.55 -10.74 -11.40
C LEU A 102 0.11 -10.65 -9.93
N ASP A 103 0.54 -9.61 -9.24
CA ASP A 103 0.17 -9.36 -7.85
C ASP A 103 -1.01 -8.39 -7.71
N LEU A 104 -1.51 -7.85 -8.80
CA LEU A 104 -2.69 -6.97 -8.79
C LEU A 104 -3.94 -7.75 -8.38
N LEU A 105 -4.67 -7.21 -7.40
CA LEU A 105 -5.99 -7.70 -6.99
C LEU A 105 -7.11 -6.80 -7.52
N GLY A 106 -6.90 -5.50 -7.59
CA GLY A 106 -7.90 -4.55 -8.04
C GLY A 106 -7.52 -3.10 -7.75
N TYR A 107 -8.53 -2.26 -7.55
CA TYR A 107 -8.35 -0.82 -7.39
C TYR A 107 -9.26 -0.27 -6.30
N HIS A 108 -8.72 0.64 -5.48
CA HIS A 108 -9.51 1.55 -4.68
C HIS A 108 -9.87 2.78 -5.50
N VAL A 109 -11.10 3.24 -5.36
CA VAL A 109 -11.58 4.50 -5.92
C VAL A 109 -11.79 5.48 -4.77
N PHE A 110 -11.25 6.68 -4.92
CA PHE A 110 -11.40 7.73 -3.93
C PHE A 110 -12.08 8.95 -4.56
N ARG A 111 -12.89 9.64 -3.77
CA ARG A 111 -13.63 10.82 -4.17
C ARG A 111 -13.39 11.99 -3.22
N SER A 112 -13.36 13.20 -3.76
CA SER A 112 -13.43 14.46 -3.03
C SER A 112 -14.29 15.48 -3.77
N THR A 113 -14.80 16.48 -3.07
CA THR A 113 -15.46 17.65 -3.66
C THR A 113 -14.45 18.75 -4.02
N ARG A 114 -13.16 18.57 -3.73
CA ARG A 114 -12.07 19.51 -4.00
C ARG A 114 -10.86 18.77 -4.56
N ALA A 115 -10.14 19.42 -5.47
CA ALA A 115 -9.00 18.77 -6.16
C ALA A 115 -7.82 18.43 -5.23
N ASP A 116 -7.61 19.23 -4.18
CA ASP A 116 -6.44 19.19 -3.29
C ASP A 116 -6.80 18.86 -1.82
N ASP A 117 -8.02 18.37 -1.58
CA ASP A 117 -8.51 18.05 -0.24
C ASP A 117 -8.39 16.54 0.06
N GLU A 118 -8.78 16.14 1.27
CA GLU A 118 -8.85 14.74 1.66
C GLU A 118 -9.84 13.98 0.76
N PHE A 119 -9.38 12.84 0.27
CA PHE A 119 -10.16 11.95 -0.59
C PHE A 119 -10.71 10.81 0.25
N GLU A 120 -12.02 10.60 0.18
CA GLU A 120 -12.72 9.49 0.84
C GLU A 120 -12.77 8.27 -0.10
N GLN A 121 -12.43 7.09 0.44
CA GLN A 121 -12.56 5.85 -0.31
C GLN A 121 -14.03 5.50 -0.53
N LEU A 122 -14.40 5.26 -1.80
CA LEU A 122 -15.73 4.79 -2.16
C LEU A 122 -15.85 3.27 -1.98
N PRO A 123 -17.05 2.76 -1.63
CA PRO A 123 -17.30 1.33 -1.58
C PRO A 123 -17.15 0.71 -2.98
N SER A 124 -16.63 -0.52 -3.04
CA SER A 124 -16.60 -1.27 -4.30
C SER A 124 -18.01 -1.72 -4.71
N VAL A 125 -18.19 -1.94 -6.02
CA VAL A 125 -19.49 -2.34 -6.60
C VAL A 125 -19.95 -3.74 -6.12
N GLU A 126 -19.05 -4.59 -5.68
CA GLU A 126 -19.31 -5.98 -5.27
C GLU A 126 -19.18 -6.24 -3.76
N GLY A 127 -19.10 -5.21 -2.93
CA GLY A 127 -18.96 -5.35 -1.48
C GLY A 127 -17.56 -5.80 -1.01
N SER A 128 -16.58 -5.86 -1.89
CA SER A 128 -15.17 -5.96 -1.56
C SER A 128 -14.56 -4.55 -1.45
N ASP A 129 -13.46 -4.41 -0.72
CA ASP A 129 -12.80 -3.11 -0.53
C ASP A 129 -12.14 -2.55 -1.81
N PHE A 130 -12.16 -3.31 -2.92
CA PHE A 130 -11.56 -2.92 -4.20
C PHE A 130 -12.30 -3.52 -5.40
N THR A 131 -12.21 -2.88 -6.57
CA THR A 131 -12.82 -3.34 -7.82
C THR A 131 -11.91 -4.38 -8.49
N THR A 132 -12.32 -5.64 -8.51
CA THR A 132 -11.49 -6.72 -9.01
C THR A 132 -11.37 -6.68 -10.54
N GLY A 133 -10.17 -6.38 -11.06
CA GLY A 133 -9.85 -6.46 -12.50
C GLY A 133 -10.59 -5.47 -13.40
N GLN A 134 -11.48 -4.64 -12.86
CA GLN A 134 -12.19 -3.62 -13.62
C GLN A 134 -11.36 -2.34 -13.72
N THR A 135 -11.44 -1.67 -14.86
CA THR A 135 -10.79 -0.39 -15.13
C THR A 135 -11.80 0.74 -15.33
N ALA A 136 -12.98 0.58 -14.77
CA ALA A 136 -14.06 1.56 -14.80
C ALA A 136 -14.88 1.49 -13.51
N TYR A 137 -15.48 2.62 -13.13
CA TYR A 137 -16.36 2.75 -11.98
C TYR A 137 -17.45 3.78 -12.28
N ILE A 138 -18.65 3.55 -11.76
CA ILE A 138 -19.77 4.48 -11.88
C ILE A 138 -20.12 4.98 -10.48
N ASP A 139 -19.90 6.26 -10.25
CA ASP A 139 -20.36 6.96 -9.05
C ASP A 139 -21.75 7.51 -9.35
N SER A 140 -22.78 6.97 -8.71
CA SER A 140 -24.19 7.25 -8.97
C SER A 140 -24.87 7.96 -7.80
N ASN A 141 -26.12 8.39 -8.02
CA ASN A 141 -26.93 9.14 -7.05
C ASN A 141 -26.29 10.49 -6.64
N LEU A 142 -25.63 11.12 -7.59
CA LEU A 142 -25.02 12.42 -7.40
C LEU A 142 -26.03 13.53 -7.70
N THR A 143 -25.94 14.63 -6.96
CA THR A 143 -26.70 15.83 -7.23
C THR A 143 -26.15 16.53 -8.47
N GLY A 144 -27.02 16.85 -9.43
CA GLY A 144 -26.63 17.58 -10.63
C GLY A 144 -26.05 18.97 -10.31
N GLY A 145 -25.06 19.39 -11.11
CA GLY A 145 -24.34 20.63 -10.92
C GLY A 145 -23.18 20.56 -9.89
N GLN A 146 -22.96 19.40 -9.25
CA GLN A 146 -21.84 19.19 -8.35
C GLN A 146 -20.61 18.67 -9.10
N VAL A 147 -19.44 19.26 -8.80
CA VAL A 147 -18.14 18.80 -9.29
C VAL A 147 -17.49 17.90 -8.26
N PHE A 148 -17.00 16.76 -8.74
CA PHE A 148 -16.24 15.80 -7.93
C PHE A 148 -14.88 15.51 -8.56
N PHE A 149 -13.92 15.16 -7.72
CA PHE A 149 -12.56 14.77 -8.10
C PHE A 149 -12.30 13.35 -7.61
N TYR A 150 -11.61 12.58 -8.42
CA TYR A 150 -11.36 11.16 -8.17
C TYR A 150 -9.89 10.83 -8.29
N LYS A 151 -9.43 9.90 -7.46
CA LYS A 151 -8.12 9.27 -7.55
C LYS A 151 -8.29 7.76 -7.50
N ILE A 152 -7.40 7.05 -8.18
CA ILE A 152 -7.39 5.59 -8.22
C ILE A 152 -6.07 5.09 -7.64
N GLN A 153 -6.14 4.04 -6.84
CA GLN A 153 -4.99 3.37 -6.24
C GLN A 153 -5.07 1.88 -6.58
N ALA A 154 -4.00 1.31 -7.10
CA ALA A 154 -3.94 -0.13 -7.33
C ALA A 154 -3.67 -0.87 -6.01
N VAL A 155 -4.33 -2.01 -5.86
CA VAL A 155 -4.26 -2.90 -4.70
C VAL A 155 -3.75 -4.26 -5.14
N GLY A 156 -2.77 -4.78 -4.46
CA GLY A 156 -2.17 -6.08 -4.72
C GLY A 156 -2.18 -7.01 -3.53
N LYS A 157 -1.63 -8.19 -3.75
CA LYS A 157 -1.44 -9.21 -2.72
C LYS A 157 -0.57 -8.66 -1.58
N ASN A 158 -0.74 -9.23 -0.38
CA ASN A 158 0.01 -8.87 0.83
C ASN A 158 -0.09 -7.37 1.16
N SER A 159 -1.29 -6.80 0.99
CA SER A 159 -1.56 -5.38 1.26
C SER A 159 -0.68 -4.39 0.47
N LEU A 160 -0.17 -4.83 -0.68
CA LEU A 160 0.64 -3.98 -1.55
C LEU A 160 -0.24 -2.90 -2.18
N LEU A 161 0.13 -1.63 -2.02
CA LEU A 161 -0.56 -0.49 -2.58
C LEU A 161 0.35 0.29 -3.54
N SER A 162 -0.21 0.80 -4.63
CA SER A 162 0.48 1.82 -5.41
C SER A 162 0.39 3.20 -4.74
N GLU A 163 1.12 4.18 -5.25
CA GLU A 163 0.75 5.57 -5.04
C GLU A 163 -0.62 5.85 -5.69
N MET A 164 -1.30 6.89 -5.21
CA MET A 164 -2.55 7.35 -5.82
C MET A 164 -2.27 8.02 -7.18
N SER A 165 -3.20 7.87 -8.11
CA SER A 165 -3.16 8.58 -9.39
C SER A 165 -3.25 10.10 -9.21
N GLY A 166 -2.96 10.84 -10.28
CA GLY A 166 -3.44 12.20 -10.39
C GLY A 166 -4.96 12.26 -10.30
N SER A 167 -5.51 13.40 -9.87
CA SER A 167 -6.95 13.58 -9.78
C SER A 167 -7.58 13.83 -11.16
N ALA A 168 -8.75 13.21 -11.40
CA ALA A 168 -9.63 13.51 -12.55
C ALA A 168 -10.94 14.10 -12.02
N GLY A 169 -11.36 15.24 -12.56
CA GLY A 169 -12.57 15.93 -12.14
C GLY A 169 -13.67 15.89 -13.19
N ALA A 170 -14.91 15.81 -12.75
CA ALA A 170 -16.08 15.97 -13.60
C ALA A 170 -17.27 16.55 -12.81
N GLU A 171 -18.19 17.17 -13.51
CA GLU A 171 -19.47 17.64 -12.98
C GLU A 171 -20.56 16.59 -13.26
N ALA A 172 -21.33 16.21 -12.24
CA ALA A 172 -22.55 15.45 -12.44
C ALA A 172 -23.58 16.33 -13.10
N LEU A 173 -24.16 15.90 -14.24
CA LEU A 173 -25.13 16.70 -14.97
C LEU A 173 -26.50 16.70 -14.27
N ALA A 174 -27.19 17.83 -14.33
CA ALA A 174 -28.58 17.92 -13.89
C ALA A 174 -29.51 17.36 -14.95
N ASP A 175 -30.67 16.83 -14.52
CA ASP A 175 -31.76 16.57 -15.41
C ASP A 175 -32.47 17.91 -15.71
N GLU A 176 -32.40 18.39 -16.95
CA GLU A 176 -33.02 19.66 -17.35
C GLU A 176 -34.57 19.59 -17.42
N LEU A 177 -35.14 18.39 -17.21
CA LEU A 177 -36.57 18.13 -17.26
C LEU A 177 -37.20 17.90 -15.87
N ALA A 178 -36.45 18.05 -14.80
CA ALA A 178 -36.92 17.81 -13.42
C ALA A 178 -37.39 19.11 -12.75
#